data_f74164e20721ca05705669e65b2b86f2
#
_entry.id   f74164e20721ca05705669e65b2b86f2
#
_cell.length_a   1.000
_cell.length_b   1.000
_cell.length_c   1.000
_cell.angle_alpha   90.00
_cell.angle_beta   90.00
_cell.angle_gamma   90.00
#
_symmetry.space_group_name_H-M   'P 1'
#
loop_
_entity.id
_entity.type
_entity.pdbx_description
1 polymer ?
#
loop_
_entity_poly.entity_id
_entity_poly.type
_entity_poly.pdbx_seq_one_letter_code
_entity_poly.pdbx_strand_id
1 'polypeptide(L)'
;MEQTVVKLFVGGKEYRAWQSVSISAKLLSYARTFTVGFTRENNFTGQPAIDIKIGDFVQVKIDNDFVLTGYITKTTFSYSDKSISLSIEGASKTVDFAECYLAVSDVKQFSNLSVSKTLQVLAKPYGISVIKRTEKDPKANIAIAATDSSRQIGYLFDS
;
A
#
# COMPACT_ATOMS: atom_id res chain seq x y z
N MET A 1 -3.35 13.14 27.76
CA MET A 1 -2.73 12.62 26.52
C MET A 1 -3.85 11.99 25.70
N GLU A 2 -4.15 12.51 24.53
CA GLU A 2 -5.10 11.87 23.62
C GLU A 2 -4.47 10.56 23.15
N GLN A 3 -5.17 9.46 23.33
CA GLN A 3 -4.68 8.14 22.94
C GLN A 3 -4.96 7.95 21.44
N THR A 4 -3.92 7.93 20.61
CA THR A 4 -4.02 7.66 19.18
C THR A 4 -4.55 6.25 18.95
N VAL A 5 -5.63 6.11 18.21
CA VAL A 5 -6.28 4.84 17.93
C VAL A 5 -6.03 4.42 16.48
N VAL A 6 -5.37 3.28 16.31
CA VAL A 6 -5.21 2.68 14.97
C VAL A 6 -6.35 1.70 14.72
N LYS A 7 -7.00 1.81 13.56
CA LYS A 7 -8.10 0.94 13.12
C LYS A 7 -7.72 0.30 11.79
N LEU A 8 -7.95 -1.00 11.69
CA LEU A 8 -7.79 -1.76 10.46
C LEU A 8 -9.15 -2.23 9.97
N PHE A 9 -9.46 -1.95 8.74
CA PHE A 9 -10.65 -2.45 8.06
C PHE A 9 -10.24 -3.45 6.99
N VAL A 10 -10.70 -4.69 7.10
CA VAL A 10 -10.46 -5.74 6.11
C VAL A 10 -11.81 -6.27 5.64
N GLY A 11 -12.05 -6.23 4.34
CA GLY A 11 -13.33 -6.66 3.78
C GLY A 11 -14.55 -5.95 4.38
N GLY A 12 -14.39 -4.69 4.84
CA GLY A 12 -15.45 -3.91 5.48
C GLY A 12 -15.65 -4.19 6.98
N LYS A 13 -14.94 -5.15 7.56
CA LYS A 13 -14.94 -5.44 9.01
C LYS A 13 -13.85 -4.63 9.70
N GLU A 14 -14.19 -4.01 10.83
CA GLU A 14 -13.21 -3.31 11.66
C GLU A 14 -12.55 -4.28 12.63
N TYR A 15 -11.22 -4.26 12.64
CA TYR A 15 -10.40 -4.99 13.60
C TYR A 15 -9.71 -4.00 14.52
N ARG A 16 -9.78 -4.27 15.83
CA ARG A 16 -9.13 -3.54 16.92
C ARG A 16 -8.37 -4.54 17.78
N ALA A 17 -7.68 -4.10 18.78
CA ALA A 17 -6.94 -4.97 19.72
C ALA A 17 -5.64 -5.57 19.15
N TRP A 18 -4.83 -4.71 18.57
CA TRP A 18 -3.46 -5.03 18.22
C TRP A 18 -2.54 -5.02 19.43
N GLN A 19 -1.53 -5.87 19.44
CA GLN A 19 -0.42 -5.74 20.37
C GLN A 19 0.67 -4.83 19.81
N SER A 20 0.85 -4.85 18.49
CA SER A 20 1.83 -4.02 17.82
C SER A 20 1.30 -3.54 16.48
N VAL A 21 1.60 -2.30 16.14
CA VAL A 21 1.31 -1.70 14.83
C VAL A 21 2.54 -0.95 14.37
N SER A 22 2.96 -1.21 13.16
CA SER A 22 4.00 -0.45 12.46
C SER A 22 3.47 -0.01 11.11
N ILE A 23 3.58 1.29 10.81
CA ILE A 23 3.21 1.85 9.52
C ILE A 23 4.43 2.60 9.00
N SER A 24 4.89 2.24 7.80
CA SER A 24 6.07 2.86 7.18
C SER A 24 5.68 3.63 5.93
N ALA A 25 6.12 4.88 5.87
CA ALA A 25 6.04 5.73 4.70
C ALA A 25 7.41 6.39 4.49
N LYS A 26 8.09 6.07 3.40
CA LYS A 26 9.41 6.61 3.06
C LYS A 26 9.26 7.58 1.90
N LEU A 27 10.02 8.67 1.90
CA LEU A 27 9.94 9.72 0.88
C LEU A 27 10.21 9.19 -0.55
N LEU A 28 11.16 8.27 -0.68
CA LEU A 28 11.53 7.65 -1.96
C LEU A 28 10.87 6.29 -2.20
N SER A 29 9.89 5.91 -1.40
CA SER A 29 9.12 4.69 -1.59
C SER A 29 7.73 5.04 -2.09
N TYR A 30 7.36 4.52 -3.24
CA TYR A 30 6.04 4.74 -3.84
C TYR A 30 4.92 4.02 -3.10
N ALA A 31 5.26 3.02 -2.27
CA ALA A 31 4.32 2.27 -1.47
C ALA A 31 4.51 2.51 0.02
N ARG A 32 3.40 2.66 0.73
CA ARG A 32 3.35 2.57 2.19
C ARG A 32 3.14 1.12 2.57
N THR A 33 3.75 0.70 3.66
CA THR A 33 3.57 -0.64 4.22
C THR A 33 3.07 -0.56 5.65
N PHE A 34 2.42 -1.61 6.10
CA PHE A 34 2.05 -1.76 7.49
C PHE A 34 2.27 -3.20 7.95
N THR A 35 2.50 -3.35 9.25
CA THR A 35 2.55 -4.62 9.94
C THR A 35 1.74 -4.51 11.21
N VAL A 36 0.86 -5.45 11.47
CA VAL A 36 0.11 -5.57 12.71
C VAL A 36 0.30 -6.93 13.32
N GLY A 37 0.51 -6.95 14.63
CA GLY A 37 0.71 -8.17 15.41
C GLY A 37 -0.41 -8.39 16.41
N PHE A 38 -0.86 -9.63 16.52
CA PHE A 38 -1.77 -10.13 17.54
C PHE A 38 -1.12 -11.28 18.27
N THR A 39 -1.40 -11.42 19.53
CA THR A 39 -1.08 -12.64 20.28
C THR A 39 -2.30 -13.08 21.07
N ARG A 40 -2.49 -14.35 21.14
CA ARG A 40 -3.57 -14.99 21.86
C ARG A 40 -3.02 -16.09 22.76
N GLU A 41 -3.61 -16.24 23.96
CA GLU A 41 -3.33 -17.40 24.80
C GLU A 41 -4.03 -18.65 24.24
N ASN A 42 -3.43 -19.82 24.43
CA ASN A 42 -3.92 -21.09 23.87
C ASN A 42 -5.27 -21.60 24.43
N ASN A 43 -5.88 -20.91 25.39
CA ASN A 43 -7.11 -21.34 26.06
C ASN A 43 -8.37 -20.94 25.25
N PHE A 44 -8.55 -21.52 24.08
CA PHE A 44 -9.56 -21.09 23.12
C PHE A 44 -10.85 -21.88 23.17
N THR A 45 -11.87 -21.32 23.78
CA THR A 45 -13.26 -21.65 23.50
C THR A 45 -14.01 -20.35 23.13
N GLY A 46 -14.45 -20.26 21.88
CA GLY A 46 -15.53 -19.34 21.49
C GLY A 46 -15.17 -17.96 20.95
N GLN A 47 -13.93 -17.67 20.57
CA GLN A 47 -13.66 -16.40 19.87
C GLN A 47 -13.63 -16.55 18.34
N PRO A 48 -14.14 -15.56 17.58
CA PRO A 48 -14.20 -15.65 16.13
C PRO A 48 -12.78 -15.80 15.55
N ALA A 49 -12.64 -16.73 14.61
CA ALA A 49 -11.43 -16.87 13.84
C ALA A 49 -11.14 -15.57 13.10
N ILE A 50 -9.88 -15.14 13.08
CA ILE A 50 -9.44 -14.03 12.24
C ILE A 50 -9.39 -14.57 10.81
N ASP A 51 -10.41 -14.27 10.01
CA ASP A 51 -10.50 -14.65 8.61
C ASP A 51 -9.92 -13.50 7.76
N ILE A 52 -8.60 -13.39 7.75
CA ILE A 52 -7.86 -12.43 6.93
C ILE A 52 -6.94 -13.21 6.01
N LYS A 53 -7.07 -12.98 4.71
CA LYS A 53 -6.34 -13.68 3.65
C LYS A 53 -5.43 -12.74 2.89
N ILE A 54 -4.37 -13.30 2.30
CA ILE A 54 -3.54 -12.59 1.34
C ILE A 54 -4.41 -12.15 0.17
N GLY A 55 -4.26 -10.89 -0.27
CA GLY A 55 -5.08 -10.28 -1.30
C GLY A 55 -6.33 -9.55 -0.80
N ASP A 56 -6.71 -9.71 0.46
CA ASP A 56 -7.85 -8.98 1.01
C ASP A 56 -7.60 -7.47 0.97
N PHE A 57 -8.64 -6.74 0.58
CA PHE A 57 -8.62 -5.28 0.58
C PHE A 57 -8.59 -4.74 2.00
N VAL A 58 -7.66 -3.83 2.23
CA VAL A 58 -7.41 -3.27 3.56
C VAL A 58 -7.37 -1.75 3.55
N GLN A 59 -7.91 -1.16 4.60
CA GLN A 59 -7.78 0.27 4.90
C GLN A 59 -7.27 0.43 6.33
N VAL A 60 -6.23 1.25 6.49
CA VAL A 60 -5.68 1.60 7.80
C VAL A 60 -6.03 3.05 8.12
N LYS A 61 -6.62 3.28 9.28
CA LYS A 61 -6.90 4.61 9.82
C LYS A 61 -6.08 4.85 11.08
N ILE A 62 -5.63 6.08 11.24
CA ILE A 62 -5.13 6.61 12.51
C ILE A 62 -6.15 7.67 12.93
N ASP A 63 -6.82 7.44 14.05
CA ASP A 63 -7.96 8.21 14.49
C ASP A 63 -9.06 8.30 13.42
N ASN A 64 -9.20 9.43 12.74
CA ASN A 64 -10.17 9.63 11.66
C ASN A 64 -9.54 9.66 10.26
N ASP A 65 -8.22 9.66 10.16
CA ASP A 65 -7.51 9.81 8.90
C ASP A 65 -7.16 8.47 8.27
N PHE A 66 -7.49 8.31 6.98
CA PHE A 66 -7.01 7.18 6.19
C PHE A 66 -5.52 7.38 5.86
N VAL A 67 -4.67 6.51 6.39
CA VAL A 67 -3.22 6.57 6.17
C VAL A 67 -2.74 5.60 5.10
N LEU A 68 -3.51 4.52 4.86
CA LEU A 68 -3.19 3.53 3.86
C LEU A 68 -4.47 2.87 3.34
N THR A 69 -4.52 2.64 2.04
CA THR A 69 -5.52 1.79 1.37
C THR A 69 -4.77 0.85 0.42
N GLY A 70 -4.99 -0.44 0.54
CA GLY A 70 -4.24 -1.43 -0.22
C GLY A 70 -4.69 -2.85 0.01
N TYR A 71 -3.74 -3.78 0.10
CA TYR A 71 -3.99 -5.21 0.20
C TYR A 71 -3.09 -5.86 1.24
N ILE A 72 -3.57 -6.98 1.78
CA ILE A 72 -2.76 -7.87 2.62
C ILE A 72 -1.79 -8.61 1.71
N THR A 73 -0.50 -8.52 2.02
CA THR A 73 0.57 -9.15 1.23
C THR A 73 1.12 -10.41 1.88
N LYS A 74 1.03 -10.48 3.22
CA LYS A 74 1.55 -11.63 3.96
C LYS A 74 0.81 -11.82 5.28
N THR A 75 0.60 -13.08 5.64
CA THR A 75 0.13 -13.50 6.96
C THR A 75 1.08 -14.55 7.52
N THR A 76 1.54 -14.36 8.75
CA THR A 76 2.46 -15.28 9.43
C THR A 76 1.84 -15.73 10.74
N PHE A 77 1.70 -17.04 10.91
CA PHE A 77 1.26 -17.66 12.15
C PHE A 77 2.45 -18.27 12.88
N SER A 78 2.53 -18.03 14.17
CA SER A 78 3.51 -18.69 15.04
C SER A 78 2.79 -19.31 16.22
N TYR A 79 3.14 -20.55 16.51
CA TYR A 79 2.54 -21.35 17.56
C TYR A 79 3.59 -21.66 18.64
N SER A 80 3.21 -21.49 19.89
CA SER A 80 3.96 -21.96 21.06
C SER A 80 3.04 -22.72 21.99
N ASP A 81 3.61 -23.37 23.01
CA ASP A 81 2.83 -24.14 24.00
C ASP A 81 1.78 -23.28 24.73
N LYS A 82 2.00 -21.98 24.82
CA LYS A 82 1.17 -21.05 25.61
C LYS A 82 0.43 -20.03 24.78
N SER A 83 0.84 -19.79 23.53
CA SER A 83 0.29 -18.69 22.74
C SER A 83 0.32 -18.96 21.25
N ILE A 84 -0.61 -18.35 20.56
CA ILE A 84 -0.65 -18.25 19.11
C ILE A 84 -0.46 -16.78 18.77
N SER A 85 0.52 -16.46 17.93
CA SER A 85 0.70 -15.11 17.39
C SER A 85 0.44 -15.09 15.90
N LEU A 86 -0.18 -14.00 15.46
CA LEU A 86 -0.48 -13.71 14.07
C LEU A 86 0.14 -12.35 13.71
N SER A 87 0.96 -12.33 12.69
CA SER A 87 1.44 -11.10 12.07
C SER A 87 0.82 -10.94 10.69
N ILE A 88 0.26 -9.77 10.41
CA ILE A 88 -0.34 -9.39 9.15
C ILE A 88 0.45 -8.25 8.57
N GLU A 89 0.92 -8.41 7.35
CA GLU A 89 1.64 -7.39 6.59
C GLU A 89 0.80 -7.01 5.37
N GLY A 90 0.86 -5.74 5.00
CA GLY A 90 0.20 -5.26 3.80
C GLY A 90 0.86 -4.01 3.23
N ALA A 91 0.48 -3.68 2.01
CA ALA A 91 1.00 -2.54 1.27
C ALA A 91 -0.12 -1.73 0.62
N SER A 92 0.17 -0.45 0.36
CA SER A 92 -0.76 0.42 -0.36
C SER A 92 -0.90 -0.02 -1.82
N LYS A 93 -2.00 0.34 -2.47
CA LYS A 93 -2.24 0.08 -3.92
C LYS A 93 -1.11 0.55 -4.83
N THR A 94 -0.34 1.54 -4.39
CA THR A 94 0.81 2.06 -5.13
C THR A 94 1.95 1.06 -5.28
N VAL A 95 1.94 -0.06 -4.52
CA VAL A 95 2.91 -1.14 -4.72
C VAL A 95 2.79 -1.75 -6.10
N ASP A 96 1.57 -1.96 -6.60
CA ASP A 96 1.35 -2.52 -7.93
C ASP A 96 1.93 -1.60 -9.02
N PHE A 97 1.77 -0.29 -8.82
CA PHE A 97 2.34 0.71 -9.72
C PHE A 97 3.88 0.75 -9.67
N ALA A 98 4.47 0.47 -8.52
CA ALA A 98 5.93 0.49 -8.31
C ALA A 98 6.62 -0.80 -8.76
N GLU A 99 5.97 -1.95 -8.59
CA GLU A 99 6.59 -3.27 -8.73
C GLU A 99 6.11 -4.04 -9.97
N CYS A 100 4.93 -3.70 -10.52
CA CYS A 100 4.42 -4.38 -11.70
C CYS A 100 4.92 -3.76 -13.00
N TYR A 101 5.13 -4.59 -14.02
CA TYR A 101 5.40 -4.11 -15.36
C TYR A 101 4.17 -3.37 -15.90
N LEU A 102 4.41 -2.25 -16.56
CA LEU A 102 3.36 -1.55 -17.27
C LEU A 102 2.79 -2.45 -18.39
N ALA A 103 1.58 -2.94 -18.15
CA ALA A 103 0.80 -3.64 -19.18
C ALA A 103 0.24 -2.66 -20.24
N VAL A 104 0.94 -1.57 -20.51
CA VAL A 104 0.54 -0.57 -21.50
C VAL A 104 1.25 -0.92 -22.80
N SER A 105 0.64 -1.80 -23.58
CA SER A 105 1.14 -2.21 -24.90
C SER A 105 1.26 -1.04 -25.90
N ASP A 106 0.59 0.09 -25.63
CA ASP A 106 0.38 1.13 -26.64
C ASP A 106 1.03 2.48 -26.35
N VAL A 107 1.54 2.75 -25.15
CA VAL A 107 2.18 4.02 -24.84
C VAL A 107 3.68 3.85 -24.72
N LYS A 108 4.36 4.04 -25.83
CA LYS A 108 5.82 3.92 -25.90
C LYS A 108 6.56 5.24 -25.74
N GLN A 109 5.87 6.36 -25.88
CA GLN A 109 6.49 7.67 -25.89
C GLN A 109 5.53 8.76 -25.41
N PHE A 110 5.97 9.54 -24.43
CA PHE A 110 5.28 10.75 -23.97
C PHE A 110 6.07 11.97 -24.44
N SER A 111 5.52 12.68 -25.41
CA SER A 111 6.16 13.88 -25.96
C SER A 111 5.47 15.12 -25.45
N ASN A 112 6.21 16.07 -24.90
CA ASN A 112 5.73 17.36 -24.45
C ASN A 112 4.56 17.33 -23.44
N LEU A 113 4.45 16.26 -22.66
CA LEU A 113 3.51 16.15 -21.56
C LEU A 113 4.14 16.61 -20.26
N SER A 114 3.33 17.17 -19.37
CA SER A 114 3.78 17.50 -18.02
C SER A 114 3.97 16.22 -17.18
N VAL A 115 4.85 16.28 -16.18
CA VAL A 115 5.12 15.15 -15.28
C VAL A 115 3.82 14.65 -14.64
N SER A 116 2.97 15.56 -14.15
CA SER A 116 1.70 15.17 -13.54
C SER A 116 0.78 14.42 -14.49
N LYS A 117 0.73 14.85 -15.75
CA LYS A 117 -0.12 14.22 -16.77
C LYS A 117 0.42 12.86 -17.19
N THR A 118 1.72 12.73 -17.30
CA THR A 118 2.38 11.45 -17.55
C THR A 118 2.09 10.46 -16.42
N LEU A 119 2.25 10.88 -15.16
CA LEU A 119 1.91 10.05 -14.01
C LEU A 119 0.44 9.64 -13.97
N GLN A 120 -0.49 10.54 -14.32
CA GLN A 120 -1.91 10.21 -14.40
C GLN A 120 -2.20 9.10 -15.43
N VAL A 121 -1.58 9.18 -16.60
CA VAL A 121 -1.74 8.15 -17.63
C VAL A 121 -1.19 6.81 -17.18
N LEU A 122 0.01 6.81 -16.58
CA LEU A 122 0.66 5.60 -16.08
C LEU A 122 -0.07 4.95 -14.89
N ALA A 123 -0.64 5.75 -14.00
CA ALA A 123 -1.32 5.29 -12.79
C ALA A 123 -2.78 4.83 -13.03
N LYS A 124 -3.39 5.29 -14.13
CA LYS A 124 -4.79 4.99 -14.46
C LYS A 124 -5.12 3.50 -14.54
N PRO A 125 -4.32 2.62 -15.18
CA PRO A 125 -4.60 1.18 -15.24
C PRO A 125 -4.68 0.52 -13.86
N TYR A 126 -3.98 1.07 -12.86
CA TYR A 126 -3.96 0.57 -11.48
C TYR A 126 -5.07 1.18 -10.59
N GLY A 127 -5.93 2.00 -11.17
CA GLY A 127 -6.98 2.70 -10.41
C GLY A 127 -6.44 3.69 -9.38
N ILE A 128 -5.25 4.26 -9.64
CA ILE A 128 -4.59 5.23 -8.77
C ILE A 128 -4.84 6.63 -9.29
N SER A 129 -5.29 7.52 -8.40
CA SER A 129 -5.48 8.94 -8.70
C SER A 129 -4.24 9.73 -8.32
N VAL A 130 -3.71 10.51 -9.26
CA VAL A 130 -2.57 11.40 -9.04
C VAL A 130 -3.07 12.81 -8.78
N ILE A 131 -2.77 13.34 -7.60
CA ILE A 131 -3.14 14.70 -7.18
C ILE A 131 -1.89 15.56 -7.18
N LYS A 132 -1.87 16.57 -8.06
CA LYS A 132 -0.81 17.58 -8.09
C LYS A 132 -1.01 18.56 -6.93
N ARG A 133 0.03 18.74 -6.11
CA ARG A 133 0.05 19.70 -4.98
C ARG A 133 1.10 20.81 -5.14
N THR A 134 1.76 20.89 -6.28
CA THR A 134 2.75 21.90 -6.58
C THR A 134 2.35 22.72 -7.80
N GLU A 135 2.74 23.98 -7.86
CA GLU A 135 2.52 24.82 -9.05
C GLU A 135 3.45 24.42 -10.19
N LYS A 136 4.64 23.93 -9.88
CA LYS A 136 5.62 23.48 -10.87
C LYS A 136 5.16 22.16 -11.49
N ASP A 137 5.17 22.09 -12.80
CA ASP A 137 4.82 20.90 -13.57
C ASP A 137 5.60 20.91 -14.89
N PRO A 138 6.89 20.61 -14.84
CA PRO A 138 7.74 20.66 -16.01
C PRO A 138 7.22 19.69 -17.08
N LYS A 139 7.45 20.06 -18.34
CA LYS A 139 7.19 19.18 -19.48
C LYS A 139 8.45 18.40 -19.81
N ALA A 140 8.29 17.13 -20.06
CA ALA A 140 9.39 16.26 -20.43
C ALA A 140 9.03 15.38 -21.63
N ASN A 141 10.05 14.98 -22.38
CA ASN A 141 9.92 13.95 -23.40
C ASN A 141 10.42 12.64 -22.78
N ILE A 142 9.52 11.73 -22.53
CA ILE A 142 9.82 10.49 -21.81
C ILE A 142 9.56 9.32 -22.74
N ALA A 143 10.61 8.56 -23.02
CA ALA A 143 10.51 7.27 -23.70
C ALA A 143 10.40 6.18 -22.63
N ILE A 144 9.32 5.42 -22.64
CA ILE A 144 9.11 4.30 -21.73
C ILE A 144 9.46 3.01 -22.45
N ALA A 145 10.52 2.35 -22.00
CA ALA A 145 10.76 0.96 -22.37
C ALA A 145 9.83 0.06 -21.53
N ALA A 146 9.19 -0.92 -22.15
CA ALA A 146 8.16 -1.78 -21.52
C ALA A 146 8.70 -2.75 -20.45
N THR A 147 9.81 -2.43 -19.78
CA THR A 147 10.54 -3.42 -18.99
C THR A 147 10.47 -3.22 -17.46
N ASP A 148 10.19 -2.02 -16.96
CA ASP A 148 10.18 -1.80 -15.51
C ASP A 148 9.50 -0.48 -15.13
N SER A 149 8.35 -0.53 -14.47
CA SER A 149 7.62 0.66 -14.08
C SER A 149 8.31 1.46 -12.97
N SER A 150 9.02 0.80 -12.07
CA SER A 150 9.68 1.46 -10.95
C SER A 150 10.87 2.31 -11.39
N ARG A 151 11.64 1.83 -12.37
CA ARG A 151 12.75 2.60 -12.95
C ARG A 151 12.26 3.82 -13.72
N GLN A 152 11.14 3.70 -14.40
CA GLN A 152 10.57 4.79 -15.20
C GLN A 152 10.04 5.93 -14.34
N ILE A 153 9.50 5.62 -13.17
CA ILE A 153 9.07 6.64 -12.21
C ILE A 153 10.29 7.38 -11.65
N GLY A 154 11.41 6.68 -11.39
CA GLY A 154 12.65 7.30 -10.96
C GLY A 154 13.12 8.40 -11.90
N TYR A 155 13.13 8.16 -13.20
CA TYR A 155 13.54 9.15 -14.21
C TYR A 155 12.67 10.41 -14.27
N LEU A 156 11.40 10.32 -13.83
CA LEU A 156 10.50 11.47 -13.76
C LEU A 156 10.82 12.43 -12.62
N PHE A 157 11.51 11.95 -11.59
CA PHE A 157 11.84 12.74 -10.40
C PHE A 157 13.30 13.22 -10.39
N ASP A 158 14.18 12.59 -11.17
CA ASP A 158 15.60 12.95 -11.28
C ASP A 158 15.90 13.99 -12.40
N SER A 159 14.89 14.39 -13.17
CA SER A 159 14.96 15.40 -14.25
C SER A 159 14.28 16.69 -13.85
#